data_59103dc9d961da19ca2cd8777acb79a0
#
_entry.id   59103dc9d961da19ca2cd8777acb79a0
#
_cell.length_a   1.000
_cell.length_b   1.000
_cell.length_c   1.000
_cell.angle_alpha   90.00
_cell.angle_beta   90.00
_cell.angle_gamma   90.00
#
_symmetry.space_group_name_H-M   'P 1'
#
loop_
_entity.id
_entity.type
_entity.pdbx_description
1 polymer ?
#
loop_
_entity_poly.entity_id
_entity_poly.type
_entity_poly.pdbx_seq_one_letter_code
_entity_poly.pdbx_strand_id
1 'polypeptide(L)'
;MKNFIGGEWVESKGELVDIVNPANQKVIGKVPMSTKDELNAAVDAAREAFPSWRRTPPLSRVRVLFRLKELMEEHFEELSRIQTVEHGKTIDESRGETRRGIENVEVATDVL
;
A
#
# COMPACT_ATOMS: atom_id res chain seq x y z
N MET A 1 6.87 6.59 -10.02
CA MET A 1 5.99 6.37 -8.83
C MET A 1 6.15 7.56 -7.89
N LYS A 2 5.11 7.95 -7.15
CA LYS A 2 5.14 9.09 -6.19
C LYS A 2 4.97 8.56 -4.77
N ASN A 3 5.45 9.30 -3.79
CA ASN A 3 5.17 9.05 -2.38
C ASN A 3 3.81 9.65 -2.01
N PHE A 4 3.06 8.99 -1.11
CA PHE A 4 1.84 9.55 -0.56
C PHE A 4 2.10 10.01 0.87
N ILE A 5 2.15 11.34 1.08
CA ILE A 5 2.56 11.95 2.35
C ILE A 5 1.56 13.05 2.72
N GLY A 6 1.04 13.02 3.94
CA GLY A 6 0.10 14.04 4.42
C GLY A 6 -1.20 14.15 3.62
N GLY A 7 -1.62 13.07 2.94
CA GLY A 7 -2.81 13.06 2.11
C GLY A 7 -2.56 13.48 0.64
N GLU A 8 -1.33 13.71 0.24
CA GLU A 8 -0.97 14.20 -1.10
C GLU A 8 0.06 13.29 -1.79
N TRP A 9 0.01 13.24 -3.14
CA TRP A 9 1.00 12.56 -3.96
C TRP A 9 2.19 13.49 -4.25
N VAL A 10 3.34 13.18 -3.65
CA VAL A 10 4.56 14.00 -3.71
C VAL A 10 5.61 13.33 -4.61
N GLU A 11 6.18 14.11 -5.54
CA GLU A 11 7.32 13.66 -6.34
C GLU A 11 8.56 13.53 -5.45
N SER A 12 9.26 12.38 -5.56
CA SER A 12 10.55 12.22 -4.89
C SER A 12 11.68 12.83 -5.69
N LYS A 13 12.68 13.34 -4.99
CA LYS A 13 13.96 13.85 -5.56
C LYS A 13 15.05 12.76 -5.60
N GLY A 14 14.73 11.56 -5.10
CA GLY A 14 15.67 10.43 -5.07
C GLY A 14 15.94 9.84 -6.45
N GLU A 15 17.02 9.08 -6.54
CA GLU A 15 17.39 8.33 -7.73
C GLU A 15 16.29 7.33 -8.09
N LEU A 16 16.03 7.18 -9.40
CA LEU A 16 15.04 6.21 -9.90
C LEU A 16 15.70 4.87 -10.18
N VAL A 17 15.15 3.82 -9.60
CA VAL A 17 15.56 2.43 -9.80
C VAL A 17 14.50 1.70 -10.61
N ASP A 18 14.92 0.88 -11.57
CA ASP A 18 14.02 0.09 -12.41
C ASP A 18 13.32 -1.01 -11.60
N ILE A 19 12.02 -1.14 -11.79
CA ILE A 19 11.23 -2.28 -11.34
C ILE A 19 11.21 -3.27 -12.49
N VAL A 20 11.74 -4.47 -12.25
CA VAL A 20 11.88 -5.51 -13.27
C VAL A 20 10.96 -6.67 -12.96
N ASN A 21 10.18 -7.12 -13.94
CA ASN A 21 9.44 -8.38 -13.84
C ASN A 21 10.45 -9.57 -13.87
N PRO A 22 10.59 -10.33 -12.78
CA PRO A 22 11.60 -11.38 -12.70
C PRO A 22 11.32 -12.58 -13.62
N ALA A 23 10.09 -12.77 -14.08
CA ALA A 23 9.74 -13.87 -14.99
C ALA A 23 10.26 -13.65 -16.42
N ASN A 24 10.40 -12.40 -16.87
CA ASN A 24 10.78 -12.09 -18.26
C ASN A 24 11.83 -10.97 -18.40
N GLN A 25 12.37 -10.48 -17.29
CA GLN A 25 13.42 -9.45 -17.22
C GLN A 25 13.04 -8.09 -17.86
N LYS A 26 11.74 -7.84 -18.09
CA LYS A 26 11.29 -6.56 -18.64
C LYS A 26 11.14 -5.51 -17.54
N VAL A 27 11.60 -4.29 -17.82
CA VAL A 27 11.33 -3.14 -16.96
C VAL A 27 9.84 -2.80 -17.06
N ILE A 28 9.16 -2.78 -15.91
CA ILE A 28 7.71 -2.52 -15.80
C ILE A 28 7.41 -1.15 -15.16
N GLY A 29 8.42 -0.51 -14.61
CA GLY A 29 8.27 0.80 -13.98
C GLY A 29 9.55 1.28 -13.33
N LYS A 30 9.45 2.39 -12.61
CA LYS A 30 10.55 2.94 -11.81
C LYS A 30 10.05 3.36 -10.44
N VAL A 31 10.85 3.07 -9.41
CA VAL A 31 10.61 3.50 -8.03
C VAL A 31 11.69 4.49 -7.60
N PRO A 32 11.34 5.61 -6.96
CA PRO A 32 12.34 6.52 -6.41
C PRO A 32 12.91 5.96 -5.11
N MET A 33 14.22 6.07 -4.95
CA MET A 33 14.91 5.85 -3.68
C MET A 33 14.76 7.12 -2.84
N SER A 34 13.68 7.19 -2.06
CA SER A 34 13.32 8.38 -1.29
C SER A 34 14.45 8.84 -0.38
N THR A 35 14.63 10.16 -0.29
CA THR A 35 15.68 10.78 0.52
C THR A 35 15.34 10.72 2.02
N LYS A 36 16.35 10.93 2.87
CA LYS A 36 16.15 11.04 4.32
C LYS A 36 15.20 12.18 4.70
N ASP A 37 15.23 13.29 3.97
CA ASP A 37 14.36 14.43 4.25
C ASP A 37 12.90 14.10 3.92
N GLU A 38 12.65 13.39 2.83
CA GLU A 38 11.31 12.90 2.46
C GLU A 38 10.78 11.88 3.48
N LEU A 39 11.64 10.99 3.98
CA LEU A 39 11.29 10.08 5.06
C LEU A 39 10.93 10.84 6.34
N ASN A 40 11.72 11.83 6.72
CA ASN A 40 11.45 12.66 7.90
C ASN A 40 10.12 13.41 7.73
N ALA A 41 9.86 14.01 6.57
CA ALA A 41 8.59 14.68 6.28
C ALA A 41 7.39 13.74 6.40
N ALA A 42 7.51 12.48 5.95
CA ALA A 42 6.46 11.47 6.11
C ALA A 42 6.21 11.13 7.59
N VAL A 43 7.28 10.98 8.38
CA VAL A 43 7.19 10.73 9.83
C VAL A 43 6.55 11.92 10.56
N ASP A 44 6.92 13.14 10.21
CA ASP A 44 6.36 14.35 10.84
C ASP A 44 4.87 14.51 10.52
N ALA A 45 4.46 14.27 9.28
CA ALA A 45 3.04 14.25 8.89
C ALA A 45 2.24 13.19 9.70
N ALA A 46 2.82 12.00 9.90
CA ALA A 46 2.18 10.97 10.70
C ALA A 46 2.10 11.36 12.20
N ARG A 47 3.14 11.99 12.75
CA ARG A 47 3.14 12.51 14.13
C ARG A 47 2.09 13.60 14.34
N GLU A 48 1.94 14.48 13.38
CA GLU A 48 0.94 15.55 13.43
C GLU A 48 -0.50 15.00 13.40
N ALA A 49 -0.75 13.97 12.60
CA ALA A 49 -2.05 13.32 12.51
C ALA A 49 -2.40 12.48 13.78
N PHE A 50 -1.39 11.91 14.45
CA PHE A 50 -1.59 10.95 15.55
C PHE A 50 -2.47 11.46 16.70
N PRO A 51 -2.32 12.70 17.26
CA PRO A 51 -3.11 13.15 18.39
C PRO A 51 -4.63 13.20 18.13
N SER A 52 -5.05 13.54 16.93
CA SER A 52 -6.45 13.53 16.53
C SER A 52 -6.95 12.12 16.26
N TRP A 53 -6.17 11.33 15.52
CA TRP A 53 -6.50 9.96 15.19
C TRP A 53 -6.68 9.06 16.41
N ARG A 54 -5.77 9.14 17.41
CA ARG A 54 -5.88 8.33 18.64
C ARG A 54 -7.14 8.64 19.45
N ARG A 55 -7.72 9.85 19.32
CA ARG A 55 -8.96 10.24 20.00
C ARG A 55 -10.22 9.90 19.21
N THR A 56 -10.06 9.50 17.95
CA THR A 56 -11.19 9.06 17.12
C THR A 56 -11.77 7.77 17.71
N PRO A 57 -13.10 7.70 17.90
CA PRO A 57 -13.74 6.50 18.46
C PRO A 57 -13.38 5.24 17.65
N PRO A 58 -13.16 4.09 18.32
CA PRO A 58 -12.79 2.84 17.64
C PRO A 58 -13.71 2.46 16.49
N LEU A 59 -15.03 2.56 16.66
CA LEU A 59 -16.00 2.29 15.60
C LEU A 59 -15.83 3.19 14.36
N SER A 60 -15.38 4.43 14.56
CA SER A 60 -15.13 5.33 13.43
C SER A 60 -13.84 4.98 12.70
N ARG A 61 -12.84 4.52 13.45
CA ARG A 61 -11.54 4.07 12.86
C ARG A 61 -11.71 2.79 12.06
N VAL A 62 -12.48 1.82 12.58
CA VAL A 62 -12.67 0.54 11.90
C VAL A 62 -13.44 0.66 10.59
N ARG A 63 -14.30 1.68 10.44
CA ARG A 63 -15.00 1.94 9.16
C ARG A 63 -14.04 2.17 7.99
N VAL A 64 -12.86 2.72 8.25
CA VAL A 64 -11.82 2.88 7.22
C VAL A 64 -11.33 1.50 6.74
N LEU A 65 -11.15 0.54 7.66
CA LEU A 65 -10.74 -0.82 7.32
C LEU A 65 -11.86 -1.57 6.56
N PHE A 66 -13.12 -1.40 6.94
CA PHE A 66 -14.24 -1.96 6.16
C PHE A 66 -14.27 -1.43 4.73
N ARG A 67 -14.06 -0.10 4.56
CA ARG A 67 -13.99 0.47 3.21
C ARG A 67 -12.76 -0.03 2.43
N LEU A 68 -11.61 -0.19 3.10
CA LEU A 68 -10.41 -0.79 2.48
C LEU A 68 -10.71 -2.21 2.00
N LYS A 69 -11.32 -3.05 2.86
CA LYS A 69 -11.71 -4.42 2.48
C LYS A 69 -12.61 -4.43 1.25
N GLU A 70 -13.66 -3.61 1.24
CA GLU A 70 -14.61 -3.51 0.13
C GLU A 70 -13.89 -3.17 -1.18
N LEU A 71 -12.98 -2.19 -1.16
CA LEU A 71 -12.16 -1.81 -2.32
C LEU A 71 -11.20 -2.93 -2.75
N MET A 72 -10.60 -3.65 -1.82
CA MET A 72 -9.73 -4.80 -2.14
C MET A 72 -10.51 -5.95 -2.80
N GLU A 73 -11.75 -6.22 -2.37
CA GLU A 73 -12.62 -7.21 -3.02
C GLU A 73 -13.04 -6.75 -4.42
N GLU A 74 -13.42 -5.49 -4.58
CA GLU A 74 -13.80 -4.90 -5.86
C GLU A 74 -12.66 -4.97 -6.88
N HIS A 75 -11.41 -4.72 -6.42
CA HIS A 75 -10.21 -4.71 -7.25
C HIS A 75 -9.37 -6.00 -7.15
N PHE A 76 -9.95 -7.10 -6.67
CA PHE A 76 -9.24 -8.36 -6.38
C PHE A 76 -8.39 -8.87 -7.55
N GLU A 77 -8.96 -8.95 -8.74
CA GLU A 77 -8.26 -9.44 -9.94
C GLU A 77 -7.18 -8.46 -10.42
N GLU A 78 -7.42 -7.15 -10.31
CA GLU A 78 -6.43 -6.13 -10.65
C GLU A 78 -5.22 -6.22 -9.72
N LEU A 79 -5.42 -6.28 -8.41
CA LEU A 79 -4.36 -6.43 -7.41
C LEU A 79 -3.56 -7.72 -7.63
N SER A 80 -4.25 -8.84 -7.89
CA SER A 80 -3.60 -10.12 -8.16
C SER A 80 -2.74 -10.08 -9.44
N ARG A 81 -3.19 -9.40 -10.50
CA ARG A 81 -2.42 -9.23 -11.74
C ARG A 81 -1.19 -8.35 -11.55
N ILE A 82 -1.32 -7.24 -10.82
CA ILE A 82 -0.19 -6.36 -10.48
C ILE A 82 0.88 -7.18 -9.74
N GLN A 83 0.47 -7.95 -8.74
CA GLN A 83 1.38 -8.79 -7.97
C GLN A 83 2.07 -9.86 -8.84
N THR A 84 1.34 -10.53 -9.75
CA THR A 84 1.91 -11.45 -10.72
C THR A 84 3.00 -10.79 -11.58
N VAL A 85 2.73 -9.59 -12.07
CA VAL A 85 3.67 -8.86 -12.94
C VAL A 85 4.91 -8.40 -12.18
N GLU A 86 4.77 -7.95 -10.93
CA GLU A 86 5.90 -7.46 -10.14
C GLU A 86 6.75 -8.58 -9.53
N HIS A 87 6.13 -9.71 -9.15
CA HIS A 87 6.82 -10.82 -8.50
C HIS A 87 7.22 -11.96 -9.44
N GLY A 88 6.62 -12.01 -10.64
CA GLY A 88 6.89 -13.09 -11.62
C GLY A 88 6.29 -14.44 -11.24
N LYS A 89 5.41 -14.50 -10.24
CA LYS A 89 4.71 -15.72 -9.81
C LYS A 89 3.45 -15.99 -10.64
N THR A 90 2.82 -17.15 -10.42
CA THR A 90 1.56 -17.50 -11.09
C THR A 90 0.40 -16.62 -10.60
N ILE A 91 -0.62 -16.47 -11.42
CA ILE A 91 -1.82 -15.71 -11.05
C ILE A 91 -2.58 -16.36 -9.90
N ASP A 92 -2.59 -17.68 -9.80
CA ASP A 92 -3.30 -18.39 -8.73
C ASP A 92 -2.61 -18.19 -7.37
N GLU A 93 -1.27 -18.16 -7.33
CA GLU A 93 -0.51 -17.80 -6.14
C GLU A 93 -0.78 -16.34 -5.72
N SER A 94 -0.81 -15.42 -6.67
CA SER A 94 -1.13 -14.02 -6.41
C SER A 94 -2.55 -13.83 -5.89
N ARG A 95 -3.53 -14.57 -6.44
CA ARG A 95 -4.91 -14.59 -5.90
C ARG A 95 -4.95 -15.09 -4.46
N GLY A 96 -4.20 -16.15 -4.15
CA GLY A 96 -4.09 -16.66 -2.79
C GLY A 96 -3.50 -15.65 -1.81
N GLU A 97 -2.50 -14.88 -2.22
CA GLU A 97 -1.90 -13.83 -1.40
C GLU A 97 -2.80 -12.60 -1.25
N THR A 98 -3.45 -12.17 -2.33
CA THR A 98 -4.43 -11.09 -2.28
C THR A 98 -5.57 -11.44 -1.32
N ARG A 99 -6.05 -12.71 -1.35
CA ARG A 99 -7.06 -13.21 -0.41
C ARG A 99 -6.59 -13.13 1.03
N ARG A 100 -5.36 -13.57 1.32
CA ARG A 100 -4.77 -13.44 2.67
C ARG A 100 -4.61 -11.99 3.11
N GLY A 101 -4.29 -11.08 2.19
CA GLY A 101 -4.27 -9.63 2.48
C GLY A 101 -5.63 -9.13 2.96
N ILE A 102 -6.72 -9.53 2.29
CA ILE A 102 -8.10 -9.18 2.67
C ILE A 102 -8.45 -9.77 4.04
N GLU A 103 -8.13 -11.05 4.28
CA GLU A 103 -8.34 -11.72 5.58
C GLU A 103 -7.60 -11.01 6.72
N ASN A 104 -6.38 -10.52 6.48
CA ASN A 104 -5.64 -9.73 7.48
C ASN A 104 -6.36 -8.41 7.81
N VAL A 105 -6.96 -7.74 6.82
CA VAL A 105 -7.78 -6.54 7.06
C VAL A 105 -9.02 -6.90 7.89
N GLU A 106 -9.67 -8.03 7.62
CA GLU A 106 -10.82 -8.52 8.41
C GLU A 106 -10.42 -8.75 9.88
N VAL A 107 -9.33 -9.47 10.12
CA VAL A 107 -8.83 -9.71 11.49
C VAL A 107 -8.51 -8.39 12.19
N ALA A 108 -7.94 -7.41 11.47
CA ALA A 108 -7.65 -6.10 12.05
C ALA A 108 -8.91 -5.31 12.46
N THR A 109 -10.10 -5.65 11.97
CA THR A 109 -11.36 -5.03 12.41
C THR A 109 -11.86 -5.55 13.76
N ASP A 110 -11.43 -6.73 14.19
CA ASP A 110 -11.83 -7.37 15.44
C ASP A 110 -10.98 -6.93 16.64
N VAL A 111 -9.85 -6.26 16.40
CA VAL A 111 -8.91 -5.80 17.44
C VAL A 111 -9.30 -4.37 17.88
N LEU A 112 -10.41 -4.24 18.59
CA LEU A 112 -10.89 -2.96 19.14
C LEU A 112 -10.84 -2.94 20.66
#